data_d711aec0b33eae92f4cda1037e1e02fa
#
_entry.id   d711aec0b33eae92f4cda1037e1e02fa
#
_cell.length_a   1.000
_cell.length_b   1.000
_cell.length_c   1.000
_cell.angle_alpha   90.00
_cell.angle_beta   90.00
_cell.angle_gamma   90.00
#
_symmetry.space_group_name_H-M   'P 1'
#
loop_
_entity.id
_entity.type
_entity.pdbx_description
1 polymer ?
#
loop_
_entity_poly.entity_id
_entity_poly.type
_entity_poly.pdbx_seq_one_letter_code
_entity_poly.pdbx_strand_id
1 'polypeptide(L)'
;MIKLGWRDISELLKLTGSNFPRDNNQEKIALKDLWEYPEKINDEAVESLKTMEEYSSLVSKSCLTGLIGLGELMKLAAWKEEDTQYKTDISTDELAETIYKVGCLVESLGVMICECDEMEGRAELALQKKEAFDAGELRPGSLRPDGTRFLEDQPH
;
A
#
# COMPACT_ATOMS: atom_id res chain seq x y z
N MET A 1 18.03 -4.77 -8.84
CA MET A 1 17.64 -5.24 -7.50
C MET A 1 17.33 -4.01 -6.66
N ILE A 2 16.06 -3.75 -6.40
CA ILE A 2 15.61 -2.61 -5.59
C ILE A 2 15.94 -2.95 -4.13
N LYS A 3 16.71 -2.09 -3.46
CA LYS A 3 17.04 -2.27 -2.05
C LYS A 3 16.07 -1.43 -1.23
N LEU A 4 15.07 -2.06 -0.65
CA LEU A 4 14.22 -1.45 0.36
C LEU A 4 15.05 -1.18 1.60
N GLY A 5 15.13 0.10 2.02
CA GLY A 5 15.79 0.52 3.25
C GLY A 5 14.77 0.86 4.34
N TRP A 6 15.22 0.87 5.60
CA TRP A 6 14.42 1.39 6.73
C TRP A 6 13.92 2.82 6.51
N ARG A 7 14.67 3.60 5.72
CA ARG A 7 14.30 4.96 5.37
C ARG A 7 13.01 5.00 4.55
N ASP A 8 12.87 4.11 3.56
CA ASP A 8 11.71 4.08 2.66
C ASP A 8 10.44 3.70 3.42
N ILE A 9 10.52 2.69 4.30
CA ILE A 9 9.42 2.31 5.18
C ILE A 9 9.07 3.44 6.16
N SER A 10 10.08 4.10 6.73
CA SER A 10 9.88 5.22 7.66
C SER A 10 9.21 6.42 6.98
N GLU A 11 9.56 6.73 5.74
CA GLU A 11 8.92 7.80 4.97
C GLU A 11 7.46 7.45 4.65
N LEU A 12 7.19 6.21 4.23
CA LEU A 12 5.82 5.75 4.01
C LEU A 12 4.97 5.86 5.27
N LEU A 13 5.49 5.43 6.43
CA LEU A 13 4.77 5.54 7.71
C LEU A 13 4.52 7.00 8.12
N LYS A 14 5.43 7.92 7.83
CA LYS A 14 5.21 9.36 8.06
C LYS A 14 4.11 9.89 7.17
N LEU A 15 4.11 9.52 5.89
CA LEU A 15 3.10 9.94 4.93
C LEU A 15 1.71 9.46 5.31
N THR A 16 1.56 8.21 5.74
CA THR A 16 0.27 7.67 6.20
C THR A 16 -0.30 8.41 7.41
N GLY A 17 0.59 9.00 8.25
CA GLY A 17 0.20 9.85 9.37
C GLY A 17 -0.01 11.33 9.01
N SER A 18 0.26 11.75 7.76
CA SER A 18 0.12 13.14 7.35
C SER A 18 -1.34 13.54 7.25
N ASN A 19 -1.62 14.76 7.70
CA ASN A 19 -2.97 15.34 7.68
C ASN A 19 -2.94 16.70 6.99
N PHE A 20 -3.89 16.92 6.11
CA PHE A 20 -4.07 18.15 5.36
C PHE A 20 -5.29 18.93 5.83
N PRO A 21 -5.29 20.27 5.76
CA PRO A 21 -6.44 21.05 6.18
C PRO A 21 -7.63 20.80 5.26
N ARG A 22 -8.77 20.48 5.86
CA ARG A 22 -10.06 20.28 5.15
C ARG A 22 -10.72 21.60 4.81
N ASP A 23 -10.60 22.57 5.73
CA ASP A 23 -11.25 23.86 5.60
C ASP A 23 -10.62 24.90 6.56
N ASN A 24 -11.06 26.19 6.48
CA ASN A 24 -10.64 27.26 7.39
C ASN A 24 -10.96 26.96 8.88
N ASN A 25 -11.76 25.93 9.16
CA ASN A 25 -12.14 25.47 10.51
C ASN A 25 -11.21 24.40 11.10
N GLN A 26 -10.01 24.19 10.56
CA GLN A 26 -8.98 23.27 11.10
C GLN A 26 -9.33 21.76 11.11
N GLU A 27 -10.40 21.31 10.48
CA GLU A 27 -10.58 19.89 10.25
C GLU A 27 -9.49 19.37 9.31
N LYS A 28 -8.82 18.29 9.74
CA LYS A 28 -7.73 17.67 8.99
C LYS A 28 -8.23 16.41 8.29
N ILE A 29 -7.81 16.23 7.06
CA ILE A 29 -8.07 15.02 6.27
C ILE A 29 -6.78 14.23 6.18
N ALA A 30 -6.85 12.92 6.43
CA ALA A 30 -5.70 12.05 6.22
C ALA A 30 -5.33 12.01 4.74
N LEU A 31 -4.04 11.93 4.43
CA LEU A 31 -3.53 11.88 3.04
C LEU A 31 -4.24 10.80 2.20
N LYS A 32 -4.45 9.62 2.80
CA LYS A 32 -5.12 8.48 2.16
C LYS A 32 -6.60 8.72 1.81
N ASP A 33 -7.23 9.75 2.37
CA ASP A 33 -8.65 10.06 2.16
C ASP A 33 -8.85 11.30 1.28
N LEU A 34 -7.76 11.94 0.81
CA LEU A 34 -7.83 13.12 -0.07
C LEU A 34 -8.50 12.85 -1.43
N TRP A 35 -8.55 11.60 -1.88
CA TRP A 35 -9.25 11.22 -3.10
C TRP A 35 -10.76 11.56 -3.08
N GLU A 36 -11.35 11.74 -1.90
CA GLU A 36 -12.75 12.19 -1.74
C GLU A 36 -12.92 13.70 -1.94
N TYR A 37 -11.82 14.46 -1.83
CA TYR A 37 -11.85 15.93 -1.79
C TYR A 37 -10.82 16.54 -2.78
N PRO A 38 -10.99 16.35 -4.09
CA PRO A 38 -10.01 16.81 -5.09
C PRO A 38 -9.78 18.32 -5.04
N GLU A 39 -10.80 19.11 -4.65
CA GLU A 39 -10.71 20.56 -4.49
C GLU A 39 -9.83 21.01 -3.30
N LYS A 40 -9.48 20.10 -2.39
CA LYS A 40 -8.61 20.35 -1.22
C LYS A 40 -7.16 19.94 -1.45
N ILE A 41 -6.88 19.33 -2.58
CA ILE A 41 -5.53 18.88 -2.92
C ILE A 41 -4.75 20.09 -3.42
N ASN A 42 -3.81 20.57 -2.59
CA ASN A 42 -2.85 21.61 -2.95
C ASN A 42 -1.54 21.00 -3.48
N ASP A 43 -0.60 21.83 -3.91
CA ASP A 43 0.67 21.37 -4.48
C ASP A 43 1.50 20.52 -3.52
N GLU A 44 1.50 20.83 -2.22
CA GLU A 44 2.17 20.05 -1.17
C GLU A 44 1.53 18.66 -1.03
N ALA A 45 0.19 18.60 -1.09
CA ALA A 45 -0.54 17.32 -1.07
C ALA A 45 -0.26 16.50 -2.33
N VAL A 46 -0.16 17.13 -3.51
CA VAL A 46 0.21 16.45 -4.77
C VAL A 46 1.58 15.78 -4.64
N GLU A 47 2.59 16.49 -4.15
CA GLU A 47 3.93 15.90 -3.95
C GLU A 47 3.91 14.77 -2.90
N SER A 48 3.12 14.93 -1.84
CA SER A 48 2.95 13.88 -0.82
C SER A 48 2.23 12.65 -1.36
N LEU A 49 1.22 12.82 -2.22
CA LEU A 49 0.50 11.72 -2.88
C LEU A 49 1.41 10.97 -3.85
N LYS A 50 2.20 11.67 -4.69
CA LYS A 50 3.19 11.04 -5.57
C LYS A 50 4.21 10.23 -4.78
N THR A 51 4.69 10.80 -3.69
CA THR A 51 5.64 10.12 -2.81
C THR A 51 4.99 8.89 -2.16
N MET A 52 3.73 8.96 -1.75
CA MET A 52 2.98 7.83 -1.19
C MET A 52 2.81 6.71 -2.23
N GLU A 53 2.42 7.04 -3.47
CA GLU A 53 2.31 6.11 -4.58
C GLU A 53 3.65 5.38 -4.83
N GLU A 54 4.75 6.14 -4.98
CA GLU A 54 6.07 5.60 -5.24
C GLU A 54 6.55 4.67 -4.14
N TYR A 55 6.47 5.08 -2.86
CA TYR A 55 6.92 4.27 -1.73
C TYR A 55 6.02 3.07 -1.48
N SER A 56 4.71 3.18 -1.66
CA SER A 56 3.79 2.05 -1.54
C SER A 56 4.11 0.98 -2.58
N SER A 57 4.29 1.38 -3.84
CA SER A 57 4.69 0.48 -4.93
C SER A 57 6.04 -0.19 -4.65
N LEU A 58 7.03 0.57 -4.14
CA LEU A 58 8.34 0.05 -3.80
C LEU A 58 8.27 -1.00 -2.68
N VAL A 59 7.51 -0.72 -1.62
CA VAL A 59 7.35 -1.63 -0.47
C VAL A 59 6.61 -2.89 -0.90
N SER A 60 5.47 -2.77 -1.61
CA SER A 60 4.69 -3.91 -2.12
C SER A 60 5.56 -4.84 -2.97
N LYS A 61 6.26 -4.30 -3.97
CA LYS A 61 7.16 -5.08 -4.84
C LYS A 61 8.30 -5.75 -4.07
N SER A 62 8.83 -5.08 -3.05
CA SER A 62 9.91 -5.64 -2.23
C SER A 62 9.41 -6.77 -1.35
N CYS A 63 8.23 -6.64 -0.74
CA CYS A 63 7.58 -7.69 0.04
C CYS A 63 7.26 -8.91 -0.84
N LEU A 64 6.71 -8.69 -2.04
CA LEU A 64 6.44 -9.75 -3.00
C LEU A 64 7.71 -10.50 -3.41
N THR A 65 8.79 -9.78 -3.69
CA THR A 65 10.11 -10.37 -4.00
C THR A 65 10.63 -11.19 -2.83
N GLY A 66 10.44 -10.72 -1.60
CA GLY A 66 10.78 -11.45 -0.38
C GLY A 66 9.99 -12.75 -0.23
N LEU A 67 8.69 -12.74 -0.50
CA LEU A 67 7.84 -13.94 -0.49
C LEU A 67 8.27 -14.96 -1.54
N ILE A 68 8.58 -14.52 -2.76
CA ILE A 68 9.07 -15.39 -3.83
C ILE A 68 10.41 -16.03 -3.40
N GLY A 69 11.34 -15.22 -2.87
CA GLY A 69 12.63 -15.73 -2.38
C GLY A 69 12.48 -16.73 -1.24
N LEU A 70 11.56 -16.51 -0.31
CA LEU A 70 11.25 -17.47 0.75
C LEU A 70 10.71 -18.79 0.18
N GLY A 71 9.80 -18.72 -0.79
CA GLY A 71 9.28 -19.90 -1.48
C GLY A 71 10.37 -20.72 -2.17
N GLU A 72 11.32 -20.07 -2.84
CA GLU A 72 12.47 -20.76 -3.45
C GLU A 72 13.40 -21.41 -2.42
N LEU A 73 13.66 -20.74 -1.29
CA LEU A 73 14.42 -21.32 -0.19
C LEU A 73 13.74 -22.56 0.40
N MET A 74 12.41 -22.53 0.55
CA MET A 74 11.65 -23.69 1.04
C MET A 74 11.71 -24.86 0.07
N LYS A 75 11.64 -24.63 -1.25
CA LYS A 75 11.83 -25.67 -2.27
C LYS A 75 13.23 -26.30 -2.19
N LEU A 76 14.27 -25.47 -2.07
CA LEU A 76 15.65 -25.95 -1.95
C LEU A 76 15.86 -26.75 -0.66
N ALA A 77 15.22 -26.38 0.44
CA ALA A 77 15.26 -27.13 1.68
C ALA A 77 14.59 -28.51 1.52
N ALA A 78 13.40 -28.57 0.91
CA ALA A 78 12.70 -29.82 0.65
C ALA A 78 13.50 -30.76 -0.26
N TRP A 79 14.17 -30.26 -1.30
CA TRP A 79 15.01 -31.10 -2.17
C TRP A 79 16.22 -31.66 -1.44
N LYS A 80 16.82 -30.95 -0.48
CA LYS A 80 17.93 -31.46 0.31
C LYS A 80 17.55 -32.60 1.26
N GLU A 81 16.29 -32.63 1.74
CA GLU A 81 15.81 -33.73 2.56
C GLU A 81 15.63 -35.05 1.77
N GLU A 82 15.35 -34.98 0.47
CA GLU A 82 15.28 -36.15 -0.41
C GLU A 82 16.65 -36.76 -0.64
N ASP A 83 17.74 -35.98 -0.53
CA ASP A 83 19.12 -36.46 -0.67
C ASP A 83 19.59 -36.98 0.70
N THR A 84 19.38 -38.28 0.93
CA THR A 84 19.40 -39.05 2.18
C THR A 84 20.68 -38.98 3.04
N GLN A 85 21.64 -38.11 2.74
CA GLN A 85 22.86 -37.93 3.51
C GLN A 85 22.83 -36.86 4.59
N TYR A 86 21.82 -36.01 4.61
CA TYR A 86 21.65 -34.97 5.62
C TYR A 86 20.45 -35.26 6.53
N LYS A 87 20.68 -36.10 7.56
CA LYS A 87 19.75 -36.10 8.70
C LYS A 87 19.98 -34.82 9.48
N THR A 88 19.02 -33.90 9.36
CA THR A 88 18.96 -32.75 10.26
C THR A 88 18.53 -33.25 11.63
N ASP A 89 19.37 -33.04 12.65
CA ASP A 89 19.04 -33.32 14.06
C ASP A 89 17.99 -32.34 14.64
N ILE A 90 17.12 -31.76 13.78
CA ILE A 90 16.06 -30.87 14.21
C ILE A 90 14.94 -31.70 14.80
N SER A 91 14.58 -31.41 16.04
CA SER A 91 13.44 -32.06 16.71
C SER A 91 12.12 -31.68 16.01
N THR A 92 11.11 -32.54 16.13
CA THR A 92 9.76 -32.27 15.58
C THR A 92 9.18 -30.96 16.13
N ASP A 93 9.46 -30.62 17.39
CA ASP A 93 8.97 -29.40 18.04
C ASP A 93 9.66 -28.15 17.47
N GLU A 94 10.97 -28.19 17.23
CA GLU A 94 11.71 -27.09 16.59
C GLU A 94 11.28 -26.87 15.15
N LEU A 95 10.96 -27.94 14.43
CA LEU A 95 10.43 -27.85 13.06
C LEU A 95 9.05 -27.20 13.07
N ALA A 96 8.15 -27.63 13.98
CA ALA A 96 6.83 -27.06 14.13
C ALA A 96 6.87 -25.55 14.49
N GLU A 97 7.77 -25.17 15.41
CA GLU A 97 7.97 -23.77 15.78
C GLU A 97 8.50 -22.94 14.60
N THR A 98 9.43 -23.49 13.81
CA THR A 98 9.96 -22.82 12.64
C THR A 98 8.88 -22.61 11.58
N ILE A 99 8.09 -23.63 11.27
CA ILE A 99 6.95 -23.54 10.34
C ILE A 99 5.97 -22.47 10.78
N TYR A 100 5.63 -22.44 12.09
CA TYR A 100 4.74 -21.43 12.63
C TYR A 100 5.29 -20.00 12.44
N LYS A 101 6.58 -19.77 12.76
CA LYS A 101 7.24 -18.46 12.59
C LYS A 101 7.27 -18.02 11.13
N VAL A 102 7.55 -18.95 10.21
CA VAL A 102 7.51 -18.68 8.76
C VAL A 102 6.09 -18.35 8.32
N GLY A 103 5.07 -19.05 8.82
CA GLY A 103 3.67 -18.76 8.55
C GLY A 103 3.29 -17.34 8.96
N CYS A 104 3.64 -16.93 10.18
CA CYS A 104 3.40 -15.56 10.68
C CYS A 104 4.12 -14.49 9.83
N LEU A 105 5.34 -14.77 9.36
CA LEU A 105 6.07 -13.87 8.48
C LEU A 105 5.36 -13.70 7.13
N VAL A 106 4.92 -14.80 6.52
CA VAL A 106 4.19 -14.81 5.24
C VAL A 106 2.89 -14.01 5.38
N GLU A 107 2.14 -14.23 6.45
CA GLU A 107 0.91 -13.48 6.75
C GLU A 107 1.19 -11.98 6.88
N SER A 108 2.20 -11.60 7.67
CA SER A 108 2.58 -10.19 7.86
C SER A 108 3.00 -9.50 6.56
N LEU A 109 3.77 -10.19 5.71
CA LEU A 109 4.16 -9.66 4.40
C LEU A 109 2.95 -9.54 3.47
N GLY A 110 2.01 -10.50 3.51
CA GLY A 110 0.76 -10.46 2.74
C GLY A 110 -0.11 -9.27 3.12
N VAL A 111 -0.30 -9.02 4.42
CA VAL A 111 -1.04 -7.84 4.92
C VAL A 111 -0.37 -6.55 4.46
N MET A 112 0.96 -6.45 4.58
CA MET A 112 1.71 -5.27 4.16
C MET A 112 1.56 -4.99 2.66
N ILE A 113 1.57 -6.02 1.81
CA ILE A 113 1.33 -5.88 0.37
C ILE A 113 -0.07 -5.30 0.13
N CYS A 114 -1.11 -5.88 0.74
CA CYS A 114 -2.48 -5.40 0.56
C CYS A 114 -2.65 -3.93 1.01
N GLU A 115 -2.07 -3.54 2.14
CA GLU A 115 -2.13 -2.16 2.63
C GLU A 115 -1.38 -1.20 1.69
N CYS A 116 -0.23 -1.60 1.16
CA CYS A 116 0.52 -0.78 0.20
C CYS A 116 -0.24 -0.63 -1.13
N ASP A 117 -0.82 -1.70 -1.66
CA ASP A 117 -1.60 -1.66 -2.90
C ASP A 117 -2.84 -0.76 -2.73
N GLU A 118 -3.50 -0.79 -1.56
CA GLU A 118 -4.60 0.12 -1.25
C GLU A 118 -4.14 1.59 -1.20
N MET A 119 -2.99 1.88 -0.57
CA MET A 119 -2.44 3.23 -0.51
C MET A 119 -2.01 3.74 -1.89
N GLU A 120 -1.36 2.89 -2.71
CA GLU A 120 -0.99 3.22 -4.09
C GLU A 120 -2.24 3.59 -4.90
N GLY A 121 -3.28 2.74 -4.88
CA GLY A 121 -4.52 2.99 -5.59
C GLY A 121 -5.27 4.25 -5.13
N ARG A 122 -5.28 4.55 -3.84
CA ARG A 122 -5.89 5.78 -3.31
C ARG A 122 -5.12 7.03 -3.71
N ALA A 123 -3.79 6.98 -3.72
CA ALA A 123 -2.95 8.09 -4.17
C ALA A 123 -3.14 8.36 -5.66
N GLU A 124 -3.09 7.32 -6.49
CA GLU A 124 -3.35 7.42 -7.93
C GLU A 124 -4.73 8.03 -8.22
N LEU A 125 -5.77 7.52 -7.55
CA LEU A 125 -7.13 8.03 -7.71
C LEU A 125 -7.25 9.50 -7.29
N ALA A 126 -6.56 9.92 -6.22
CA ALA A 126 -6.55 11.31 -5.76
C ALA A 126 -5.91 12.23 -6.81
N LEU A 127 -4.77 11.82 -7.37
CA LEU A 127 -4.06 12.58 -8.42
C LEU A 127 -4.90 12.69 -9.70
N GLN A 128 -5.50 11.59 -10.17
CA GLN A 128 -6.38 11.59 -11.33
C GLN A 128 -7.60 12.52 -11.14
N LYS A 129 -8.23 12.48 -9.95
CA LYS A 129 -9.36 13.36 -9.65
C LYS A 129 -8.94 14.82 -9.55
N LYS A 130 -7.74 15.10 -9.02
CA LYS A 130 -7.19 16.45 -8.99
C LYS A 130 -6.98 17.00 -10.40
N GLU A 131 -6.40 16.23 -11.29
CA GLU A 131 -6.20 16.61 -12.69
C GLU A 131 -7.55 16.90 -13.39
N ALA A 132 -8.53 16.02 -13.23
CA ALA A 132 -9.86 16.19 -13.79
C ALA A 132 -10.60 17.43 -13.19
N PHE A 133 -10.39 17.73 -11.91
CA PHE A 133 -10.91 18.92 -11.26
C PHE A 133 -10.26 20.19 -11.83
N ASP A 134 -8.95 20.22 -11.97
CA ASP A 134 -8.21 21.36 -12.54
C ASP A 134 -8.53 21.59 -14.02
N ALA A 135 -8.84 20.54 -14.78
CA ALA A 135 -9.32 20.61 -16.15
C ALA A 135 -10.78 21.08 -16.27
N GLY A 136 -11.51 21.24 -15.13
CA GLY A 136 -12.92 21.64 -15.09
C GLY A 136 -13.90 20.52 -15.47
N GLU A 137 -13.42 19.27 -15.53
CA GLU A 137 -14.23 18.09 -15.83
C GLU A 137 -15.02 17.60 -14.59
N LEU A 138 -14.53 17.90 -13.39
CA LEU A 138 -15.17 17.60 -12.11
C LEU A 138 -15.60 18.89 -11.41
N ARG A 139 -16.86 18.92 -10.97
CA ARG A 139 -17.37 20.01 -10.13
C ARG A 139 -17.24 19.64 -8.64
N PRO A 140 -16.98 20.62 -7.75
CA PRO A 140 -16.99 20.38 -6.30
C PRO A 140 -18.31 19.72 -5.88
N GLY A 141 -18.23 18.61 -5.13
CA GLY A 141 -19.40 17.90 -4.63
C GLY A 141 -20.12 16.99 -5.63
N SER A 142 -19.59 16.79 -6.85
CA SER A 142 -20.23 15.96 -7.88
C SER A 142 -20.04 14.46 -7.71
N LEU A 143 -19.29 14.01 -6.70
CA LEU A 143 -19.05 12.61 -6.41
C LEU A 143 -19.66 12.22 -5.08
N ARG A 144 -20.50 11.17 -5.10
CA ARG A 144 -20.93 10.51 -3.87
C ARG A 144 -19.75 9.75 -3.26
N PRO A 145 -19.78 9.47 -1.94
CA PRO A 145 -18.74 8.67 -1.27
C PRO A 145 -18.55 7.27 -1.89
N ASP A 146 -19.55 6.77 -2.62
CA ASP A 146 -19.51 5.48 -3.32
C ASP A 146 -18.95 5.56 -4.76
N GLY A 147 -18.41 6.73 -5.16
CA GLY A 147 -17.87 6.95 -6.50
C GLY A 147 -18.92 7.12 -7.61
N THR A 148 -20.22 7.15 -7.28
CA THR A 148 -21.28 7.38 -8.25
C THR A 148 -21.46 8.89 -8.51
N ARG A 149 -21.64 9.27 -9.79
CA ARG A 149 -21.99 10.65 -10.16
C ARG A 149 -23.43 10.94 -9.74
N PHE A 150 -23.67 12.12 -9.17
CA PHE A 150 -25.03 12.66 -9.14
C PHE A 150 -25.45 12.89 -10.60
N LEU A 151 -26.45 12.15 -11.04
CA LEU A 151 -27.17 12.53 -12.24
C LEU A 151 -27.78 13.91 -11.94
N GLU A 152 -27.32 14.96 -12.63
CA GLU A 152 -28.03 16.24 -12.62
C GLU A 152 -29.46 15.96 -13.09
N ASP A 153 -30.46 16.28 -12.24
CA ASP A 153 -31.85 16.30 -12.64
C ASP A 153 -31.94 17.20 -13.87
N GLN A 154 -32.18 16.60 -15.04
CA GLN A 154 -32.46 17.35 -16.23
C GLN A 154 -33.77 18.08 -15.97
N PRO A 155 -33.80 19.40 -16.09
CA PRO A 155 -35.07 20.11 -16.01
C PRO A 155 -35.96 19.67 -17.18
N HIS A 156 -37.17 19.22 -16.84
CA HIS A 156 -38.26 18.94 -17.79
C HIS A 156 -38.78 20.22 -18.42
#